data_e9f6cb847b35d474fe6caba7fcffdb05
#
_entry.id   e9f6cb847b35d474fe6caba7fcffdb05
#
_cell.length_a   1.000
_cell.length_b   1.000
_cell.length_c   1.000
_cell.angle_alpha   90.00
_cell.angle_beta   90.00
_cell.angle_gamma   90.00
#
_symmetry.space_group_name_H-M   'P 1'
#
loop_
_entity.id
_entity.type
_entity.pdbx_description
1 polymer ?
#
loop_
_entity_poly.entity_id
_entity_poly.type
_entity_poly.pdbx_seq_one_letter_code
_entity_poly.pdbx_strand_id
1 'polypeptide(L)'
;MPRFEVGMGALWVGGQPLGTKAATETTGPGGSAPLFSTSSDLAGAAGIDGRVGVRLTRALVAEAEASYLTPQLRVAISGDFEGAAAVTATETVQQFTIGGGVLWYLPNGGRARRFAPFAVAGGGYLRQLHDQGTLVDTGRYYQVGGGATYLLASGRHFHTNGIGARVDVRAFFRSKGVAFDGGGHTSPAAGLTAFVRF
;
A
#
# COMPACT_ATOMS: atom_id res chain seq x y z
N MET A 1 27.94 -15.65 -4.83
CA MET A 1 27.04 -14.80 -4.04
C MET A 1 25.65 -14.96 -4.61
N PRO A 2 24.59 -15.11 -3.80
CA PRO A 2 23.22 -15.27 -4.30
C PRO A 2 22.81 -14.06 -5.13
N ARG A 3 22.22 -14.32 -6.29
CA ARG A 3 21.77 -13.28 -7.23
C ARG A 3 20.27 -12.98 -7.11
N PHE A 4 19.49 -13.99 -6.73
CA PHE A 4 18.04 -13.92 -6.69
C PHE A 4 17.51 -14.08 -5.26
N GLU A 5 16.40 -13.44 -4.97
CA GLU A 5 15.66 -13.57 -3.73
C GLU A 5 14.17 -13.61 -4.08
N VAL A 6 13.46 -14.58 -3.53
CA VAL A 6 12.00 -14.67 -3.65
C VAL A 6 11.42 -14.65 -2.25
N GLY A 7 10.41 -13.86 -2.04
CA GLY A 7 9.74 -13.72 -0.75
C GLY A 7 8.23 -13.61 -0.87
N MET A 8 7.57 -14.02 0.19
CA MET A 8 6.12 -13.90 0.35
C MET A 8 5.80 -13.56 1.81
N GLY A 9 4.79 -12.74 2.02
CA GLY A 9 4.48 -12.28 3.36
C GLY A 9 3.12 -11.64 3.54
N ALA A 10 2.96 -11.03 4.71
CA ALA A 10 1.82 -10.22 5.07
C ALA A 10 2.18 -8.73 4.93
N LEU A 11 1.24 -7.97 4.39
CA LEU A 11 1.31 -6.52 4.25
C LEU A 11 0.09 -5.92 4.95
N TRP A 12 0.31 -4.92 5.79
CA TRP A 12 -0.73 -4.05 6.31
C TRP A 12 -0.55 -2.65 5.73
N VAL A 13 -1.66 -2.05 5.30
CA VAL A 13 -1.70 -0.66 4.83
C VAL A 13 -2.72 0.09 5.67
N GLY A 14 -2.33 1.21 6.22
CA GLY A 14 -3.18 2.07 7.05
C GLY A 14 -4.29 2.74 6.27
N GLY A 15 -5.35 3.10 6.97
CA GLY A 15 -6.48 3.82 6.39
C GLY A 15 -6.10 5.23 5.96
N GLN A 16 -6.94 5.80 5.10
CA GLN A 16 -6.77 7.17 4.59
C GLN A 16 -8.12 7.84 4.37
N PRO A 17 -8.26 9.13 4.71
CA PRO A 17 -9.40 9.92 4.30
C PRO A 17 -9.36 10.13 2.78
N LEU A 18 -10.52 10.04 2.13
CA LEU A 18 -10.68 10.25 0.68
C LEU A 18 -11.31 11.61 0.35
N GLY A 19 -11.67 12.36 1.36
CA GLY A 19 -12.22 13.72 1.24
C GLY A 19 -13.64 13.86 1.76
N THR A 20 -14.06 15.13 1.80
CA THR A 20 -15.41 15.53 2.19
C THR A 20 -15.96 16.46 1.12
N LYS A 21 -17.22 16.27 0.73
CA LYS A 21 -17.95 17.17 -0.17
C LYS A 21 -19.28 17.54 0.44
N ALA A 22 -19.63 18.83 0.36
CA ALA A 22 -20.97 19.32 0.67
C ALA A 22 -21.78 19.46 -0.61
N ALA A 23 -23.02 18.98 -0.60
CA ALA A 23 -24.01 19.31 -1.60
C ALA A 23 -24.65 20.66 -1.19
N THR A 24 -24.75 21.59 -2.13
CA THR A 24 -25.36 22.91 -1.92
C THR A 24 -26.42 23.17 -2.96
N GLU A 25 -27.54 23.79 -2.56
CA GLU A 25 -28.55 24.27 -3.46
C GLU A 25 -28.41 25.77 -3.64
N THR A 26 -28.65 26.29 -4.85
CA THR A 26 -28.65 27.70 -5.17
C THR A 26 -30.03 28.28 -4.83
N THR A 27 -30.14 29.10 -3.81
CA THR A 27 -31.39 29.67 -3.30
C THR A 27 -31.67 31.10 -3.82
N GLY A 28 -31.48 31.35 -5.13
CA GLY A 28 -31.71 32.67 -5.76
C GLY A 28 -30.39 33.40 -6.08
N PRO A 29 -30.46 34.71 -6.49
CA PRO A 29 -29.29 35.44 -6.94
C PRO A 29 -28.22 35.57 -5.83
N GLY A 30 -27.22 34.71 -5.85
CA GLY A 30 -26.06 34.76 -4.98
C GLY A 30 -26.16 34.01 -3.64
N GLY A 31 -27.26 33.30 -3.35
CA GLY A 31 -27.40 32.45 -2.17
C GLY A 31 -27.12 30.99 -2.43
N SER A 32 -26.41 30.29 -1.54
CA SER A 32 -26.32 28.83 -1.53
C SER A 32 -26.57 28.31 -0.12
N ALA A 33 -27.40 27.28 0.00
CA ALA A 33 -27.65 26.57 1.25
C ALA A 33 -27.05 25.16 1.20
N PRO A 34 -26.35 24.68 2.25
CA PRO A 34 -25.88 23.30 2.29
C PRO A 34 -27.08 22.36 2.46
N LEU A 35 -27.16 21.32 1.63
CA LEU A 35 -28.18 20.27 1.73
C LEU A 35 -27.71 19.12 2.63
N PHE A 36 -26.51 18.62 2.40
CA PHE A 36 -25.86 17.56 3.19
C PHE A 36 -24.36 17.54 2.95
N SER A 37 -23.63 16.86 3.81
CA SER A 37 -22.20 16.63 3.69
C SER A 37 -21.92 15.13 3.52
N THR A 38 -21.07 14.79 2.57
CA THR A 38 -20.58 13.42 2.35
C THR A 38 -19.10 13.37 2.70
N SER A 39 -18.72 12.48 3.60
CA SER A 39 -17.34 12.15 3.90
C SER A 39 -17.05 10.71 3.52
N SER A 40 -15.84 10.46 3.03
CA SER A 40 -15.42 9.10 2.66
C SER A 40 -14.03 8.81 3.19
N ASP A 41 -13.84 7.57 3.61
CA ASP A 41 -12.57 7.05 4.05
C ASP A 41 -12.35 5.60 3.56
N LEU A 42 -11.11 5.25 3.33
CA LEU A 42 -10.68 3.89 3.09
C LEU A 42 -10.04 3.35 4.36
N ALA A 43 -10.66 2.32 4.95
CA ALA A 43 -10.15 1.70 6.18
C ALA A 43 -8.82 0.99 5.92
N GLY A 44 -7.97 0.91 6.94
CA GLY A 44 -6.76 0.10 6.87
C GLY A 44 -7.08 -1.37 6.68
N ALA A 45 -6.22 -2.06 5.92
CA ALA A 45 -6.41 -3.48 5.62
C ALA A 45 -5.09 -4.25 5.69
N ALA A 46 -5.21 -5.52 6.08
CA ALA A 46 -4.14 -6.49 5.92
C ALA A 46 -4.36 -7.31 4.65
N GLY A 47 -3.26 -7.81 4.08
CA GLY A 47 -3.28 -8.64 2.89
C GLY A 47 -1.97 -9.40 2.73
N ILE A 48 -1.73 -9.88 1.53
CA ILE A 48 -0.54 -10.64 1.18
C ILE A 48 0.32 -9.88 0.18
N ASP A 49 1.61 -10.08 0.23
CA ASP A 49 2.55 -9.59 -0.76
C ASP A 49 3.53 -10.67 -1.22
N GLY A 50 3.93 -10.59 -2.48
CA GLY A 50 4.97 -11.41 -3.09
C GLY A 50 6.05 -10.53 -3.71
N ARG A 51 7.32 -10.97 -3.64
CA ARG A 51 8.48 -10.19 -4.07
C ARG A 51 9.50 -11.05 -4.77
N VAL A 52 10.12 -10.47 -5.79
CA VAL A 52 11.27 -11.07 -6.48
C VAL A 52 12.36 -10.02 -6.57
N GLY A 53 13.52 -10.31 -6.01
CA GLY A 53 14.66 -9.41 -5.96
C GLY A 53 15.85 -9.93 -6.77
N VAL A 54 16.49 -9.01 -7.48
CA VAL A 54 17.75 -9.28 -8.22
C VAL A 54 18.83 -8.38 -7.67
N ARG A 55 19.94 -8.97 -7.25
CA ARG A 55 21.10 -8.22 -6.77
C ARG A 55 21.82 -7.55 -7.92
N LEU A 56 21.91 -6.22 -7.87
CA LEU A 56 22.69 -5.42 -8.82
C LEU A 56 24.12 -5.22 -8.34
N THR A 57 24.29 -4.87 -7.05
CA THR A 57 25.60 -4.67 -6.42
C THR A 57 25.63 -5.30 -5.02
N ARG A 58 26.69 -5.10 -4.25
CA ARG A 58 26.76 -5.55 -2.85
C ARG A 58 25.73 -4.83 -1.95
N ALA A 59 25.37 -3.59 -2.28
CA ALA A 59 24.46 -2.76 -1.51
C ALA A 59 23.08 -2.58 -2.17
N LEU A 60 22.94 -2.82 -3.48
CA LEU A 60 21.72 -2.54 -4.23
C LEU A 60 21.03 -3.82 -4.72
N VAL A 61 19.72 -3.86 -4.55
CA VAL A 61 18.82 -4.92 -5.08
C VAL A 61 17.67 -4.23 -5.80
N ALA A 62 17.44 -4.61 -7.06
CA ALA A 62 16.19 -4.30 -7.74
C ALA A 62 15.14 -5.33 -7.32
N GLU A 63 13.92 -4.88 -7.04
CA GLU A 63 12.82 -5.72 -6.57
C GLU A 63 11.57 -5.44 -7.40
N ALA A 64 10.89 -6.50 -7.82
CA ALA A 64 9.51 -6.45 -8.28
C ALA A 64 8.61 -6.96 -7.15
N GLU A 65 7.43 -6.36 -7.01
CA GLU A 65 6.46 -6.71 -5.97
C GLU A 65 5.03 -6.73 -6.52
N ALA A 66 4.20 -7.57 -5.92
CA ALA A 66 2.78 -7.61 -6.13
C ALA A 66 2.07 -7.82 -4.80
N SER A 67 0.94 -7.13 -4.57
CA SER A 67 0.16 -7.32 -3.35
C SER A 67 -1.34 -7.36 -3.62
N TYR A 68 -2.04 -8.00 -2.68
CA TYR A 68 -3.49 -8.09 -2.66
C TYR A 68 -4.02 -7.76 -1.26
N LEU A 69 -4.97 -6.82 -1.18
CA LEU A 69 -5.64 -6.37 0.05
C LEU A 69 -7.13 -6.20 -0.21
N THR A 70 -7.91 -6.22 0.88
CA THR A 70 -9.37 -6.01 0.84
C THR A 70 -9.80 -4.91 1.81
N PRO A 71 -9.42 -3.62 1.56
CA PRO A 71 -9.87 -2.52 2.39
C PRO A 71 -11.38 -2.28 2.27
N GLN A 72 -11.96 -1.65 3.29
CA GLN A 72 -13.36 -1.21 3.29
C GLN A 72 -13.43 0.28 2.97
N LEU A 73 -14.19 0.62 1.94
CA LEU A 73 -14.61 1.99 1.64
C LEU A 73 -15.82 2.30 2.51
N ARG A 74 -15.75 3.40 3.25
CA ARG A 74 -16.85 3.92 4.06
C ARG A 74 -17.27 5.27 3.51
N VAL A 75 -18.56 5.45 3.30
CA VAL A 75 -19.16 6.70 2.85
C VAL A 75 -20.23 7.10 3.87
N ALA A 76 -20.03 8.22 4.55
CA ALA A 76 -20.98 8.76 5.52
C ALA A 76 -21.63 10.01 4.94
N ILE A 77 -22.95 10.04 4.99
CA ILE A 77 -23.78 11.21 4.64
C ILE A 77 -24.32 11.77 5.95
N SER A 78 -24.14 13.06 6.19
CA SER A 78 -24.55 13.72 7.42
C SER A 78 -24.93 15.19 7.17
N GLY A 79 -25.54 15.82 8.17
CA GLY A 79 -25.89 17.24 8.12
C GLY A 79 -26.99 17.56 7.11
N ASP A 80 -27.95 16.63 6.95
CA ASP A 80 -29.11 16.84 6.12
C ASP A 80 -29.95 18.04 6.64
N PHE A 81 -30.29 18.95 5.74
CA PHE A 81 -31.07 20.18 6.07
C PHE A 81 -32.45 19.84 6.63
N GLU A 82 -33.05 18.75 6.20
CA GLU A 82 -34.35 18.29 6.68
C GLU A 82 -34.28 17.50 8.01
N GLY A 83 -33.06 17.34 8.57
CA GLY A 83 -32.85 16.64 9.85
C GLY A 83 -32.88 15.14 9.77
N ALA A 84 -32.69 14.53 8.59
CA ALA A 84 -32.56 13.09 8.47
C ALA A 84 -31.33 12.56 9.22
N ALA A 85 -31.46 11.35 9.77
CA ALA A 85 -30.36 10.71 10.49
C ALA A 85 -29.18 10.44 9.57
N ALA A 86 -27.96 10.55 10.09
CA ALA A 86 -26.75 10.23 9.34
C ALA A 86 -26.75 8.75 8.89
N VAL A 87 -26.38 8.51 7.64
CA VAL A 87 -26.30 7.18 7.03
C VAL A 87 -24.86 6.88 6.67
N THR A 88 -24.40 5.67 7.00
CA THR A 88 -23.07 5.19 6.59
C THR A 88 -23.23 3.94 5.72
N ALA A 89 -22.72 4.00 4.51
CA ALA A 89 -22.58 2.84 3.63
C ALA A 89 -21.13 2.32 3.69
N THR A 90 -20.98 1.00 3.65
CA THR A 90 -19.67 0.34 3.65
C THR A 90 -19.60 -0.65 2.50
N GLU A 91 -18.52 -0.60 1.75
CA GLU A 91 -18.27 -1.46 0.61
C GLU A 91 -16.85 -2.07 0.72
N THR A 92 -16.70 -3.34 0.37
CA THR A 92 -15.39 -3.99 0.29
C THR A 92 -14.75 -3.74 -1.06
N VAL A 93 -13.53 -3.24 -1.08
CA VAL A 93 -12.76 -2.96 -2.28
C VAL A 93 -11.63 -3.98 -2.40
N GLN A 94 -11.57 -4.71 -3.50
CA GLN A 94 -10.42 -5.56 -3.79
C GLN A 94 -9.32 -4.72 -4.41
N GLN A 95 -8.17 -4.66 -3.76
CA GLN A 95 -7.04 -3.84 -4.17
C GLN A 95 -5.85 -4.70 -4.56
N PHE A 96 -5.39 -4.52 -5.79
CA PHE A 96 -4.18 -5.14 -6.35
C PHE A 96 -3.14 -4.06 -6.58
N THR A 97 -1.88 -4.36 -6.24
CA THR A 97 -0.75 -3.53 -6.67
C THR A 97 0.28 -4.39 -7.39
N ILE A 98 0.92 -3.81 -8.39
CA ILE A 98 2.09 -4.38 -9.05
C ILE A 98 3.10 -3.26 -9.27
N GLY A 99 4.35 -3.50 -8.91
CA GLY A 99 5.37 -2.48 -9.02
C GLY A 99 6.77 -3.00 -8.85
N GLY A 100 7.67 -2.07 -8.68
CA GLY A 100 9.07 -2.38 -8.45
C GLY A 100 9.78 -1.25 -7.71
N GLY A 101 10.98 -1.55 -7.26
CA GLY A 101 11.77 -0.59 -6.51
C GLY A 101 13.22 -1.03 -6.36
N VAL A 102 13.93 -0.23 -5.59
CA VAL A 102 15.34 -0.48 -5.25
C VAL A 102 15.48 -0.51 -3.73
N LEU A 103 16.13 -1.55 -3.22
CA LEU A 103 16.59 -1.63 -1.84
C LEU A 103 18.06 -1.24 -1.80
N TRP A 104 18.38 -0.37 -0.88
CA TRP A 104 19.74 0.01 -0.54
C TRP A 104 20.10 -0.49 0.85
N TYR A 105 20.94 -1.52 0.91
CA TYR A 105 21.49 -2.04 2.17
C TYR A 105 22.55 -1.11 2.73
N LEU A 106 22.40 -0.74 4.02
CA LEU A 106 23.32 0.18 4.69
C LEU A 106 24.73 -0.45 4.85
N PRO A 107 25.79 0.35 4.71
CA PRO A 107 27.18 -0.16 4.65
C PRO A 107 27.59 -1.02 5.85
N ASN A 108 27.15 -0.68 7.05
CA ASN A 108 27.50 -1.37 8.30
C ASN A 108 26.68 -2.65 8.56
N GLY A 109 25.64 -2.90 7.75
CA GLY A 109 24.74 -4.04 7.86
C GLY A 109 24.79 -5.00 6.67
N GLY A 110 25.78 -4.89 5.78
CA GLY A 110 25.79 -5.54 4.48
C GLY A 110 25.14 -6.91 4.43
N ARG A 111 24.43 -7.21 3.34
CA ARG A 111 23.59 -8.41 3.11
C ARG A 111 24.27 -9.77 3.41
N ALA A 112 25.58 -9.78 3.61
CA ALA A 112 26.34 -10.95 4.03
C ALA A 112 26.21 -11.25 5.55
N ARG A 113 25.74 -10.30 6.34
CA ARG A 113 25.50 -10.50 7.76
C ARG A 113 24.10 -11.09 8.01
N ARG A 114 23.92 -11.71 9.16
CA ARG A 114 22.60 -12.23 9.58
C ARG A 114 21.56 -11.13 9.68
N PHE A 115 21.94 -9.94 10.15
CA PHE A 115 21.08 -8.76 10.24
C PHE A 115 21.57 -7.70 9.26
N ALA A 116 20.68 -7.22 8.38
CA ALA A 116 21.01 -6.23 7.36
C ALA A 116 19.89 -5.19 7.22
N PRO A 117 20.08 -3.98 7.76
CA PRO A 117 19.15 -2.86 7.57
C PRO A 117 19.24 -2.33 6.14
N PHE A 118 18.11 -1.81 5.64
CA PHE A 118 18.00 -1.26 4.30
C PHE A 118 17.02 -0.07 4.26
N ALA A 119 17.19 0.79 3.26
CA ALA A 119 16.20 1.72 2.78
C ALA A 119 15.57 1.17 1.49
N VAL A 120 14.32 1.55 1.20
CA VAL A 120 13.60 1.15 -0.01
C VAL A 120 12.90 2.35 -0.62
N ALA A 121 12.92 2.43 -1.96
CA ALA A 121 12.12 3.37 -2.73
C ALA A 121 11.61 2.66 -3.99
N GLY A 122 10.38 2.96 -4.38
CA GLY A 122 9.77 2.30 -5.53
C GLY A 122 8.43 2.89 -5.90
N GLY A 123 7.73 2.23 -6.80
CA GLY A 123 6.39 2.59 -7.23
C GLY A 123 5.82 1.62 -8.24
N GLY A 124 4.58 1.83 -8.60
CA GLY A 124 3.87 0.93 -9.50
C GLY A 124 2.45 1.36 -9.78
N TYR A 125 1.67 0.38 -10.21
CA TYR A 125 0.26 0.52 -10.55
C TYR A 125 -0.61 -0.05 -9.45
N LEU A 126 -1.72 0.63 -9.22
CA LEU A 126 -2.79 0.27 -8.32
C LEU A 126 -4.06 0.01 -9.14
N ARG A 127 -4.74 -1.09 -8.84
CA ARG A 127 -6.06 -1.41 -9.37
C ARG A 127 -6.99 -1.75 -8.22
N GLN A 128 -8.15 -1.10 -8.20
CA GLN A 128 -9.20 -1.30 -7.21
C GLN A 128 -10.48 -1.74 -7.91
N LEU A 129 -11.06 -2.83 -7.45
CA LEU A 129 -12.33 -3.34 -7.93
C LEU A 129 -13.33 -3.22 -6.80
N HIS A 130 -14.44 -2.56 -7.09
CA HIS A 130 -15.56 -2.45 -6.19
C HIS A 130 -16.35 -3.76 -6.13
N ASP A 131 -17.10 -3.96 -5.04
CA ASP A 131 -17.97 -5.11 -4.86
C ASP A 131 -18.93 -5.17 -6.07
N GLN A 132 -19.11 -6.36 -6.66
CA GLN A 132 -19.80 -6.61 -7.93
C GLN A 132 -18.99 -6.37 -9.25
N GLY A 133 -17.73 -5.93 -9.18
CA GLY A 133 -16.84 -5.88 -10.35
C GLY A 133 -17.24 -4.88 -11.46
N THR A 134 -18.22 -4.02 -11.21
CA THR A 134 -18.76 -3.07 -12.21
C THR A 134 -17.93 -1.80 -12.33
N LEU A 135 -17.26 -1.40 -11.26
CA LEU A 135 -16.41 -0.21 -11.25
C LEU A 135 -14.95 -0.60 -10.99
N VAL A 136 -14.06 -0.13 -11.85
CA VAL A 136 -12.61 -0.38 -11.75
C VAL A 136 -11.88 0.95 -11.71
N ASP A 137 -11.26 1.23 -10.58
CA ASP A 137 -10.38 2.38 -10.43
C ASP A 137 -8.92 1.98 -10.59
N THR A 138 -8.18 2.78 -11.33
CA THR A 138 -6.75 2.58 -11.55
C THR A 138 -5.96 3.80 -11.13
N GLY A 139 -4.80 3.58 -10.53
CA GLY A 139 -3.92 4.63 -10.06
C GLY A 139 -2.45 4.25 -10.14
N ARG A 140 -1.62 5.17 -9.68
CA ARG A 140 -0.19 4.94 -9.47
C ARG A 140 0.11 5.11 -8.00
N TYR A 141 1.11 4.38 -7.51
CA TYR A 141 1.65 4.61 -6.18
C TYR A 141 3.16 4.76 -6.24
N TYR A 142 3.67 5.48 -5.26
CA TYR A 142 5.09 5.56 -4.93
C TYR A 142 5.25 5.15 -3.48
N GLN A 143 6.41 4.61 -3.15
CA GLN A 143 6.69 4.20 -1.78
C GLN A 143 8.12 4.51 -1.41
N VAL A 144 8.30 4.91 -0.16
CA VAL A 144 9.62 5.06 0.45
C VAL A 144 9.55 4.53 1.87
N GLY A 145 10.64 3.93 2.32
CA GLY A 145 10.66 3.36 3.65
C GLY A 145 11.98 2.71 3.99
N GLY A 146 11.93 1.83 4.96
CA GLY A 146 13.10 1.07 5.39
C GLY A 146 12.71 -0.11 6.26
N GLY A 147 13.69 -0.95 6.51
CA GLY A 147 13.48 -2.16 7.27
C GLY A 147 14.80 -2.89 7.53
N ALA A 148 14.66 -4.15 7.90
CA ALA A 148 15.79 -5.04 8.09
C ALA A 148 15.47 -6.45 7.62
N THR A 149 16.48 -7.13 7.10
CA THR A 149 16.43 -8.57 6.84
C THR A 149 17.22 -9.32 7.92
N TYR A 150 16.72 -10.49 8.31
CA TYR A 150 17.40 -11.41 9.20
C TYR A 150 17.51 -12.79 8.55
N LEU A 151 18.76 -13.29 8.40
CA LEU A 151 19.04 -14.63 7.87
C LEU A 151 18.91 -15.64 9.01
N LEU A 152 17.93 -16.53 8.90
CA LEU A 152 17.69 -17.62 9.85
C LEU A 152 18.67 -18.78 9.61
N ALA A 153 18.84 -19.17 8.34
CA ALA A 153 19.77 -20.21 7.94
C ALA A 153 20.57 -19.78 6.72
N SER A 154 21.85 -20.09 6.72
CA SER A 154 22.76 -19.89 5.58
C SER A 154 23.49 -21.22 5.33
N GLY A 155 23.44 -21.70 4.08
CA GLY A 155 24.08 -22.94 3.69
C GLY A 155 23.59 -23.38 2.31
N ARG A 156 24.35 -24.25 1.63
CA ARG A 156 23.93 -24.86 0.36
C ARG A 156 23.07 -26.09 0.65
N HIS A 157 21.80 -25.88 0.97
CA HIS A 157 20.82 -26.96 1.01
C HIS A 157 19.82 -26.74 -0.13
N PHE A 158 19.56 -27.76 -0.94
CA PHE A 158 18.56 -27.77 -2.03
C PHE A 158 18.65 -26.59 -3.01
N HIS A 159 19.85 -26.23 -3.47
CA HIS A 159 20.09 -25.09 -4.38
C HIS A 159 19.78 -23.71 -3.79
N THR A 160 19.50 -23.59 -2.48
CA THR A 160 19.28 -22.31 -1.80
C THR A 160 20.53 -21.86 -1.07
N ASN A 161 20.78 -20.54 -1.06
CA ASN A 161 21.92 -19.92 -0.37
C ASN A 161 21.54 -19.32 0.99
N GLY A 162 20.26 -19.37 1.36
CA GLY A 162 19.78 -18.91 2.65
C GLY A 162 18.29 -18.68 2.71
N ILE A 163 17.75 -18.79 3.91
CA ILE A 163 16.35 -18.52 4.24
C ILE A 163 16.34 -17.46 5.33
N GLY A 164 15.41 -16.51 5.28
CA GLY A 164 15.32 -15.45 6.26
C GLY A 164 13.94 -14.81 6.36
N ALA A 165 13.85 -13.83 7.24
CA ALA A 165 12.71 -12.98 7.43
C ALA A 165 13.09 -11.51 7.17
N ARG A 166 12.13 -10.73 6.72
CA ARG A 166 12.24 -9.30 6.48
C ARG A 166 11.07 -8.58 7.16
N VAL A 167 11.36 -7.50 7.83
CA VAL A 167 10.37 -6.55 8.33
C VAL A 167 10.66 -5.19 7.72
N ASP A 168 9.61 -4.47 7.32
CA ASP A 168 9.73 -3.12 6.78
C ASP A 168 8.52 -2.25 7.10
N VAL A 169 8.76 -0.94 7.15
CA VAL A 169 7.75 0.10 7.24
C VAL A 169 7.94 1.06 6.08
N ARG A 170 6.81 1.52 5.51
CA ARG A 170 6.80 2.35 4.31
C ARG A 170 5.73 3.43 4.40
N ALA A 171 5.95 4.55 3.71
CA ALA A 171 4.93 5.50 3.34
C ALA A 171 4.52 5.21 1.89
N PHE A 172 3.23 5.00 1.67
CA PHE A 172 2.62 4.86 0.35
C PHE A 172 2.01 6.20 -0.05
N PHE A 173 2.43 6.73 -1.19
CA PHE A 173 1.88 7.94 -1.81
C PHE A 173 1.07 7.51 -3.02
N ARG A 174 -0.24 7.69 -2.99
CA ARG A 174 -1.14 7.32 -4.07
C ARG A 174 -1.50 8.54 -4.89
N SER A 175 -1.46 8.40 -6.21
CA SER A 175 -1.92 9.40 -7.17
C SER A 175 -3.02 8.76 -8.01
N LYS A 176 -4.25 9.27 -7.90
CA LYS A 176 -5.47 8.68 -8.46
C LYS A 176 -5.87 7.35 -7.76
N GLY A 177 -6.99 6.78 -8.16
CA GLY A 177 -7.70 5.70 -7.49
C GLY A 177 -9.01 6.23 -6.91
N VAL A 178 -9.66 5.48 -6.02
CA VAL A 178 -10.86 5.97 -5.31
C VAL A 178 -10.48 7.21 -4.51
N ALA A 179 -10.88 8.38 -4.98
CA ALA A 179 -10.70 9.65 -4.29
C ALA A 179 -11.76 10.66 -4.77
N PHE A 180 -12.41 11.34 -3.84
CA PHE A 180 -13.42 12.34 -4.17
C PHE A 180 -12.84 13.72 -4.50
N ASP A 181 -11.62 13.99 -4.06
CA ASP A 181 -10.95 15.30 -4.23
C ASP A 181 -9.91 15.33 -5.37
N GLY A 182 -9.63 14.18 -5.99
CA GLY A 182 -8.58 14.06 -7.03
C GLY A 182 -7.17 14.28 -6.49
N GLY A 183 -7.01 14.38 -5.18
CA GLY A 183 -5.74 14.62 -4.51
C GLY A 183 -4.86 13.37 -4.38
N GLY A 184 -3.61 13.59 -4.00
CA GLY A 184 -2.70 12.52 -3.60
C GLY A 184 -2.91 12.16 -2.11
N HIS A 185 -2.96 10.88 -1.81
CA HIS A 185 -3.14 10.39 -0.43
C HIS A 185 -1.92 9.63 0.04
N THR A 186 -1.61 9.78 1.33
CA THR A 186 -0.48 9.09 1.97
C THR A 186 -1.00 8.12 3.03
N SER A 187 -0.51 6.87 3.00
CA SER A 187 -0.84 5.85 3.99
C SER A 187 0.43 5.21 4.53
N PRO A 188 0.52 4.94 5.84
CA PRO A 188 1.58 4.09 6.39
C PRO A 188 1.33 2.64 5.98
N ALA A 189 2.41 1.87 5.84
CA ALA A 189 2.34 0.43 5.63
C ALA A 189 3.43 -0.28 6.42
N ALA A 190 3.17 -1.53 6.78
CA ALA A 190 4.12 -2.41 7.45
C ALA A 190 4.06 -3.81 6.83
N GLY A 191 5.23 -4.40 6.60
CA GLY A 191 5.37 -5.71 5.98
C GLY A 191 6.18 -6.69 6.80
N LEU A 192 5.80 -7.96 6.75
CA LEU A 192 6.55 -9.10 7.27
C LEU A 192 6.65 -10.16 6.18
N THR A 193 7.84 -10.45 5.70
CA THR A 193 8.07 -11.35 4.56
C THR A 193 9.07 -12.45 4.94
N ALA A 194 8.75 -13.70 4.63
CA ALA A 194 9.74 -14.79 4.58
C ALA A 194 10.37 -14.82 3.18
N PHE A 195 11.67 -15.04 3.10
CA PHE A 195 12.37 -15.07 1.82
C PHE A 195 13.39 -16.20 1.72
N VAL A 196 13.66 -16.58 0.47
CA VAL A 196 14.70 -17.55 0.10
C VAL A 196 15.66 -16.90 -0.90
N ARG A 197 16.95 -17.15 -0.73
CA ARG A 197 18.05 -16.67 -1.61
C ARG A 197 18.61 -17.81 -2.42
N PHE A 198 18.87 -17.54 -3.72
CA PHE A 198 19.45 -18.47 -4.68
C PHE A 198 20.78 -17.96 -5.22
#